data_32991815d5e690ad4fa4a3eff995ff7e
#
_entry.id   32991815d5e690ad4fa4a3eff995ff7e
#
_cell.length_a   1.000
_cell.length_b   1.000
_cell.length_c   1.000
_cell.angle_alpha   90.00
_cell.angle_beta   90.00
_cell.angle_gamma   90.00
#
_symmetry.space_group_name_H-M   'P 1'
#
loop_
_entity.id
_entity.type
_entity.pdbx_description
1 polymer ?
#
loop_
_entity_poly.entity_id
_entity_poly.type
_entity_poly.pdbx_seq_one_letter_code
_entity_poly.pdbx_strand_id
1 'polypeptide(L)'
;MPWDPNQYHKFQAERSAPFFDLLSLVEVRPDLKVVDLGCGTGELTRQLADSLPDSIVTGLDSSEQMLDAARAASRFASSPNLVFVQGDQSKLTGEWNLIFSNAALQWSENHEELIPYLYRRLKAGGQIAVQVPSNHNHISHQIYRETAGEEPFRSVLKGFQRYAPVLSIDDYAHLLFDCGAENIIVFEKVYAHVLEDSDAVVEWISGTALVPYFERLGEHKEEFMEVIRSKMRAAMPESPVFYPFRRTFFSARKPSVVE
;
A
#
# COMPACT_ATOMS: atom_id res chain seq x y z
N MET A 1 -3.01 -10.89 -14.38
CA MET A 1 -2.57 -12.10 -13.64
C MET A 1 -2.97 -11.93 -12.19
N PRO A 2 -3.43 -12.97 -11.54
CA PRO A 2 -3.61 -12.91 -10.09
C PRO A 2 -2.24 -12.68 -9.45
N TRP A 3 -2.21 -11.93 -8.35
CA TRP A 3 -1.05 -11.77 -7.48
C TRP A 3 -0.49 -13.14 -7.11
N ASP A 4 0.83 -13.35 -7.26
CA ASP A 4 1.48 -14.60 -6.83
C ASP A 4 1.77 -14.55 -5.32
N PRO A 5 1.08 -15.35 -4.50
CA PRO A 5 1.30 -15.40 -3.05
C PRO A 5 2.73 -15.82 -2.67
N ASN A 6 3.39 -16.69 -3.46
CA ASN A 6 4.74 -17.18 -3.15
C ASN A 6 5.79 -16.07 -3.31
N GLN A 7 5.66 -15.25 -4.35
CA GLN A 7 6.52 -14.08 -4.55
C GLN A 7 6.27 -13.01 -3.46
N TYR A 8 5.03 -12.93 -2.96
CA TYR A 8 4.65 -12.05 -1.87
C TYR A 8 5.30 -12.47 -0.53
N HIS A 9 5.44 -13.78 -0.26
CA HIS A 9 6.01 -14.31 0.98
C HIS A 9 7.53 -14.16 1.10
N LYS A 10 8.27 -14.04 -0.01
CA LYS A 10 9.75 -13.95 -0.02
C LYS A 10 10.30 -12.77 0.80
N PHE A 11 9.52 -11.70 0.99
CA PHE A 11 9.90 -10.48 1.70
C PHE A 11 8.92 -10.14 2.83
N GLN A 12 8.40 -11.15 3.51
CA GLN A 12 7.34 -10.98 4.51
C GLN A 12 7.79 -10.16 5.71
N ALA A 13 9.00 -10.38 6.21
CA ALA A 13 9.55 -9.66 7.36
C ALA A 13 9.70 -8.15 7.07
N GLU A 14 10.20 -7.81 5.88
CA GLU A 14 10.38 -6.42 5.44
C GLU A 14 9.06 -5.69 5.17
N ARG A 15 7.99 -6.45 4.91
CA ARG A 15 6.65 -5.90 4.70
C ARG A 15 5.87 -5.72 5.99
N SER A 16 6.23 -6.43 7.06
CA SER A 16 5.55 -6.34 8.35
C SER A 16 5.98 -5.13 9.16
N ALA A 17 7.25 -4.72 9.09
CA ALA A 17 7.75 -3.58 9.87
C ALA A 17 6.95 -2.28 9.64
N PRO A 18 6.59 -1.89 8.39
CA PRO A 18 5.76 -0.71 8.14
C PRO A 18 4.35 -0.79 8.74
N PHE A 19 3.79 -2.00 8.82
CA PHE A 19 2.49 -2.20 9.46
C PHE A 19 2.56 -1.86 10.96
N PHE A 20 3.59 -2.33 11.67
CA PHE A 20 3.74 -2.03 13.09
C PHE A 20 4.05 -0.56 13.35
N ASP A 21 4.82 0.08 12.47
CA ASP A 21 5.03 1.52 12.54
C ASP A 21 3.71 2.29 12.37
N LEU A 22 2.87 1.86 11.40
CA LEU A 22 1.54 2.46 11.22
C LEU A 22 0.62 2.19 12.40
N LEU A 23 0.62 0.96 12.92
CA LEU A 23 -0.18 0.57 14.08
C LEU A 23 0.19 1.40 15.33
N SER A 24 1.46 1.76 15.49
CA SER A 24 1.91 2.61 16.60
C SER A 24 1.32 4.04 16.59
N LEU A 25 0.78 4.49 15.46
CA LEU A 25 0.07 5.76 15.34
C LEU A 25 -1.41 5.66 15.70
N VAL A 26 -1.93 4.43 15.84
CA VAL A 26 -3.35 4.20 16.15
C VAL A 26 -3.59 4.37 17.65
N GLU A 27 -4.60 5.17 17.98
CA GLU A 27 -5.08 5.28 19.34
C GLU A 27 -5.97 4.08 19.69
N VAL A 28 -5.45 3.20 20.52
CA VAL A 28 -6.19 2.01 20.99
C VAL A 28 -7.28 2.43 21.97
N ARG A 29 -8.53 2.16 21.60
CA ARG A 29 -9.73 2.39 22.40
C ARG A 29 -10.69 1.22 22.25
N PRO A 30 -11.55 0.93 23.21
CA PRO A 30 -12.60 -0.09 23.06
C PRO A 30 -13.70 0.36 22.08
N ASP A 31 -14.49 -0.58 21.64
CA ASP A 31 -15.74 -0.39 20.87
C ASP A 31 -15.56 0.37 19.54
N LEU A 32 -14.37 0.24 18.90
CA LEU A 32 -14.13 0.86 17.61
C LEU A 32 -14.80 0.06 16.49
N LYS A 33 -15.44 0.78 15.55
CA LYS A 33 -15.77 0.27 14.24
C LYS A 33 -14.64 0.63 13.28
N VAL A 34 -13.89 -0.39 12.83
CA VAL A 34 -12.63 -0.25 12.07
C VAL A 34 -12.80 -0.79 10.67
N VAL A 35 -12.23 -0.11 9.68
CA VAL A 35 -12.01 -0.67 8.35
C VAL A 35 -10.53 -0.66 8.02
N ASP A 36 -10.04 -1.81 7.51
CA ASP A 36 -8.71 -1.97 6.91
C ASP A 36 -8.88 -2.03 5.38
N LEU A 37 -8.46 -0.96 4.70
CA LEU A 37 -8.61 -0.77 3.27
C LEU A 37 -7.46 -1.46 2.51
N GLY A 38 -7.81 -2.39 1.62
CA GLY A 38 -6.86 -3.22 0.88
C GLY A 38 -6.23 -4.28 1.78
N CYS A 39 -7.07 -5.02 2.51
CA CYS A 39 -6.67 -5.98 3.53
C CYS A 39 -5.91 -7.21 2.97
N GLY A 40 -5.94 -7.44 1.65
CA GLY A 40 -5.28 -8.56 0.98
C GLY A 40 -5.68 -9.91 1.58
N THR A 41 -4.68 -10.73 1.92
CA THR A 41 -4.88 -12.06 2.54
C THR A 41 -5.29 -12.01 4.02
N GLY A 42 -5.51 -10.82 4.57
CA GLY A 42 -6.02 -10.61 5.93
C GLY A 42 -5.06 -10.95 7.07
N GLU A 43 -3.80 -11.29 6.80
CA GLU A 43 -2.83 -11.64 7.84
C GLU A 43 -2.56 -10.45 8.77
N LEU A 44 -2.28 -9.27 8.21
CA LEU A 44 -2.05 -8.05 8.99
C LEU A 44 -3.35 -7.49 9.58
N THR A 45 -4.47 -7.68 8.89
CA THR A 45 -5.80 -7.29 9.41
C THR A 45 -6.16 -8.06 10.68
N ARG A 46 -5.75 -9.33 10.78
CA ARG A 46 -5.90 -10.10 12.04
C ARG A 46 -5.07 -9.50 13.16
N GLN A 47 -3.82 -9.13 12.89
CA GLN A 47 -2.97 -8.48 13.89
C GLN A 47 -3.54 -7.11 14.32
N LEU A 48 -4.16 -6.37 13.38
CA LEU A 48 -4.90 -5.15 13.71
C LEU A 48 -6.08 -5.46 14.63
N ALA A 49 -6.88 -6.50 14.34
CA ALA A 49 -8.03 -6.90 15.16
C ALA A 49 -7.61 -7.37 16.57
N ASP A 50 -6.50 -8.11 16.67
CA ASP A 50 -5.96 -8.56 17.97
C ASP A 50 -5.41 -7.40 18.79
N SER A 51 -4.97 -6.32 18.15
CA SER A 51 -4.46 -5.11 18.82
C SER A 51 -5.55 -4.14 19.25
N LEU A 52 -6.80 -4.35 18.81
CA LEU A 52 -7.95 -3.48 19.09
C LEU A 52 -9.05 -4.28 19.83
N PRO A 53 -8.90 -4.52 21.13
CA PRO A 53 -9.86 -5.29 21.91
C PRO A 53 -11.25 -4.64 21.86
N ASP A 54 -12.27 -5.48 21.94
CA ASP A 54 -13.69 -5.07 21.93
C ASP A 54 -14.14 -4.27 20.70
N SER A 55 -13.32 -4.23 19.65
CA SER A 55 -13.58 -3.52 18.38
C SER A 55 -14.03 -4.48 17.28
N ILE A 56 -14.79 -3.98 16.33
CA ILE A 56 -15.18 -4.74 15.13
C ILE A 56 -14.32 -4.26 13.96
N VAL A 57 -13.53 -5.17 13.39
CA VAL A 57 -12.64 -4.89 12.25
C VAL A 57 -13.22 -5.47 10.97
N THR A 58 -13.34 -4.64 9.96
CA THR A 58 -13.73 -5.02 8.60
C THR A 58 -12.53 -4.92 7.67
N GLY A 59 -12.03 -6.05 7.16
CA GLY A 59 -11.08 -6.06 6.07
C GLY A 59 -11.81 -5.89 4.75
N LEU A 60 -11.46 -4.86 3.98
CA LEU A 60 -12.04 -4.57 2.68
C LEU A 60 -10.97 -4.71 1.60
N ASP A 61 -11.25 -5.51 0.55
CA ASP A 61 -10.40 -5.65 -0.62
C ASP A 61 -11.24 -5.78 -1.89
N SER A 62 -10.72 -5.34 -3.02
CA SER A 62 -11.39 -5.46 -4.32
C SER A 62 -11.26 -6.86 -4.93
N SER A 63 -10.23 -7.61 -4.54
CA SER A 63 -9.90 -8.95 -5.05
C SER A 63 -10.60 -10.04 -4.24
N GLU A 64 -11.60 -10.69 -4.85
CA GLU A 64 -12.26 -11.85 -4.21
C GLU A 64 -11.26 -12.98 -3.93
N GLN A 65 -10.27 -13.20 -4.81
CA GLN A 65 -9.23 -14.20 -4.59
C GLN A 65 -8.42 -13.95 -3.29
N MET A 66 -8.09 -12.68 -3.01
CA MET A 66 -7.42 -12.30 -1.75
C MET A 66 -8.33 -12.55 -0.55
N LEU A 67 -9.60 -12.21 -0.67
CA LEU A 67 -10.59 -12.41 0.40
C LEU A 67 -10.87 -13.89 0.67
N ASP A 68 -10.87 -14.73 -0.35
CA ASP A 68 -11.00 -16.18 -0.17
C ASP A 68 -9.83 -16.75 0.63
N ALA A 69 -8.61 -16.31 0.35
CA ALA A 69 -7.43 -16.67 1.15
C ALA A 69 -7.55 -16.13 2.59
N ALA A 70 -8.02 -14.90 2.76
CA ALA A 70 -8.24 -14.30 4.07
C ALA A 70 -9.28 -15.08 4.90
N ARG A 71 -10.41 -15.43 4.31
CA ARG A 71 -11.48 -16.21 4.96
C ARG A 71 -11.03 -17.64 5.29
N ALA A 72 -10.27 -18.28 4.38
CA ALA A 72 -9.75 -19.62 4.61
C ALA A 72 -8.80 -19.64 5.81
N ALA A 73 -7.87 -18.68 5.89
CA ALA A 73 -6.96 -18.57 7.02
C ALA A 73 -7.68 -18.21 8.35
N SER A 74 -8.80 -17.47 8.30
CA SER A 74 -9.59 -17.12 9.49
C SER A 74 -10.36 -18.29 10.09
N ARG A 75 -10.60 -19.37 9.32
CA ARG A 75 -11.25 -20.59 9.86
C ARG A 75 -10.40 -21.32 10.88
N PHE A 76 -9.09 -21.08 10.89
CA PHE A 76 -8.13 -21.70 11.81
C PHE A 76 -7.74 -20.80 12.99
N ALA A 77 -8.03 -19.50 12.90
CA ALA A 77 -7.79 -18.53 13.96
C ALA A 77 -9.12 -17.80 14.24
N SER A 78 -9.75 -18.11 15.36
CA SER A 78 -11.01 -17.45 15.76
C SER A 78 -10.75 -16.00 16.17
N SER A 79 -10.97 -15.09 15.24
CA SER A 79 -11.10 -13.65 15.56
C SER A 79 -12.58 -13.29 15.37
N PRO A 80 -13.42 -13.42 16.41
CA PRO A 80 -14.88 -13.25 16.29
C PRO A 80 -15.28 -11.81 15.92
N ASN A 81 -14.37 -10.88 16.06
CA ASN A 81 -14.53 -9.47 15.79
C ASN A 81 -14.02 -9.05 14.39
N LEU A 82 -13.66 -10.01 13.52
CA LEU A 82 -13.11 -9.75 12.19
C LEU A 82 -14.01 -10.28 11.09
N VAL A 83 -14.35 -9.42 10.10
CA VAL A 83 -15.11 -9.79 8.90
C VAL A 83 -14.36 -9.31 7.65
N PHE A 84 -14.52 -10.02 6.53
CA PHE A 84 -13.93 -9.67 5.24
C PHE A 84 -15.03 -9.42 4.20
N VAL A 85 -14.94 -8.25 3.54
CA VAL A 85 -15.95 -7.75 2.60
C VAL A 85 -15.27 -7.34 1.30
N GLN A 86 -15.86 -7.75 0.17
CA GLN A 86 -15.42 -7.27 -1.13
C GLN A 86 -15.89 -5.82 -1.35
N GLY A 87 -15.00 -4.97 -1.78
CA GLY A 87 -15.32 -3.58 -2.06
C GLY A 87 -14.16 -2.76 -2.60
N ASP A 88 -14.50 -1.62 -3.14
CA ASP A 88 -13.54 -0.64 -3.66
C ASP A 88 -13.34 0.46 -2.61
N GLN A 89 -12.10 0.68 -2.21
CA GLN A 89 -11.75 1.71 -1.22
C GLN A 89 -12.17 3.13 -1.64
N SER A 90 -12.23 3.39 -2.95
CA SER A 90 -12.72 4.69 -3.48
C SER A 90 -14.23 4.87 -3.32
N LYS A 91 -14.96 3.80 -2.96
CA LYS A 91 -16.42 3.78 -2.77
C LYS A 91 -16.81 3.38 -1.36
N LEU A 92 -15.92 3.57 -0.38
CA LEU A 92 -16.20 3.25 1.02
C LEU A 92 -17.49 3.93 1.50
N THR A 93 -18.37 3.17 2.10
CA THR A 93 -19.64 3.65 2.67
C THR A 93 -19.67 3.50 4.19
N GLY A 94 -20.68 4.10 4.81
CA GLY A 94 -20.83 4.06 6.26
C GLY A 94 -19.90 5.04 6.98
N GLU A 95 -19.91 4.95 8.31
CA GLU A 95 -19.08 5.78 9.20
C GLU A 95 -18.22 4.89 10.08
N TRP A 96 -16.98 5.34 10.32
CA TRP A 96 -15.92 4.55 10.94
C TRP A 96 -15.23 5.31 12.08
N ASN A 97 -14.86 4.60 13.12
CA ASN A 97 -14.03 5.16 14.18
C ASN A 97 -12.55 5.16 13.79
N LEU A 98 -12.12 4.15 13.01
CA LEU A 98 -10.79 4.07 12.43
C LEU A 98 -10.85 3.64 10.97
N ILE A 99 -10.22 4.42 10.11
CA ILE A 99 -9.90 4.01 8.73
C ILE A 99 -8.40 3.75 8.70
N PHE A 100 -8.04 2.49 8.50
CA PHE A 100 -6.68 2.01 8.43
C PHE A 100 -6.35 1.57 7.01
N SER A 101 -5.15 1.83 6.52
CA SER A 101 -4.71 1.33 5.21
C SER A 101 -3.20 1.15 5.19
N ASN A 102 -2.73 -0.07 4.99
CA ASN A 102 -1.32 -0.37 4.90
C ASN A 102 -0.95 -0.89 3.51
N ALA A 103 -0.17 -0.11 2.76
CA ALA A 103 0.32 -0.44 1.42
C ALA A 103 -0.80 -0.79 0.40
N ALA A 104 -1.91 -0.05 0.43
CA ALA A 104 -3.03 -0.26 -0.47
C ALA A 104 -3.44 0.99 -1.27
N LEU A 105 -3.46 2.18 -0.66
CA LEU A 105 -3.97 3.38 -1.35
C LEU A 105 -3.12 3.80 -2.56
N GLN A 106 -1.84 3.42 -2.66
CA GLN A 106 -1.02 3.66 -3.85
C GLN A 106 -1.59 3.02 -5.14
N TRP A 107 -2.61 2.18 -5.03
CA TRP A 107 -3.30 1.57 -6.16
C TRP A 107 -4.53 2.37 -6.61
N SER A 108 -5.01 3.29 -5.77
CA SER A 108 -6.07 4.25 -6.12
C SER A 108 -5.46 5.52 -6.69
N GLU A 109 -6.12 6.08 -7.69
CA GLU A 109 -5.72 7.36 -8.27
C GLU A 109 -6.32 8.54 -7.49
N ASN A 110 -5.80 9.75 -7.76
CA ASN A 110 -6.34 11.01 -7.27
C ASN A 110 -6.47 11.08 -5.73
N HIS A 111 -5.34 11.07 -5.05
CA HIS A 111 -5.30 11.15 -3.58
C HIS A 111 -5.86 12.47 -3.05
N GLU A 112 -5.80 13.54 -3.86
CA GLU A 112 -6.38 14.85 -3.53
C GLU A 112 -7.90 14.78 -3.30
N GLU A 113 -8.60 13.87 -3.98
CA GLU A 113 -10.04 13.64 -3.79
C GLU A 113 -10.31 12.48 -2.84
N LEU A 114 -9.50 11.41 -2.93
CA LEU A 114 -9.70 10.19 -2.16
C LEU A 114 -9.54 10.43 -0.65
N ILE A 115 -8.47 11.12 -0.23
CA ILE A 115 -8.20 11.32 1.19
C ILE A 115 -9.30 12.15 1.87
N PRO A 116 -9.75 13.30 1.32
CA PRO A 116 -10.92 14.01 1.85
C PRO A 116 -12.21 13.18 1.84
N TYR A 117 -12.39 12.33 0.82
CA TYR A 117 -13.53 11.43 0.77
C TYR A 117 -13.51 10.43 1.93
N LEU A 118 -12.40 9.76 2.18
CA LEU A 118 -12.22 8.82 3.29
C LEU A 118 -12.35 9.55 4.65
N TYR A 119 -11.73 10.71 4.78
CA TYR A 119 -11.82 11.51 6.01
C TYR A 119 -13.26 11.88 6.38
N ARG A 120 -14.10 12.21 5.41
CA ARG A 120 -15.53 12.46 5.65
C ARG A 120 -16.28 11.25 6.20
N ARG A 121 -15.80 10.02 5.97
CA ARG A 121 -16.36 8.77 6.52
C ARG A 121 -15.95 8.50 7.97
N LEU A 122 -15.13 9.34 8.55
CA LEU A 122 -14.84 9.25 9.98
C LEU A 122 -16.01 9.79 10.80
N LYS A 123 -16.33 9.09 11.87
CA LYS A 123 -17.15 9.62 12.95
C LYS A 123 -16.44 10.77 13.66
N ALA A 124 -17.17 11.60 14.38
CA ALA A 124 -16.56 12.56 15.29
C ALA A 124 -15.61 11.85 16.27
N GLY A 125 -14.42 12.39 16.49
CA GLY A 125 -13.33 11.76 17.25
C GLY A 125 -12.70 10.54 16.59
N GLY A 126 -13.06 10.21 15.33
CA GLY A 126 -12.47 9.11 14.57
C GLY A 126 -11.09 9.45 14.03
N GLN A 127 -10.33 8.43 13.63
CA GLN A 127 -8.96 8.53 13.15
C GLN A 127 -8.81 7.91 11.76
N ILE A 128 -7.99 8.51 10.92
CA ILE A 128 -7.42 7.90 9.72
C ILE A 128 -5.94 7.63 9.96
N ALA A 129 -5.46 6.43 9.56
CA ALA A 129 -4.06 6.05 9.61
C ALA A 129 -3.69 5.30 8.34
N VAL A 130 -2.73 5.82 7.59
CA VAL A 130 -2.36 5.32 6.26
C VAL A 130 -0.87 5.24 6.10
N GLN A 131 -0.41 4.16 5.45
CA GLN A 131 0.95 4.00 4.96
C GLN A 131 0.91 3.66 3.48
N VAL A 132 1.75 4.32 2.69
CA VAL A 132 1.96 4.02 1.27
C VAL A 132 3.44 3.96 0.91
N PRO A 133 3.86 3.05 0.02
CA PRO A 133 5.19 3.12 -0.58
C PRO A 133 5.39 4.43 -1.34
N SER A 134 6.50 5.13 -1.07
CA SER A 134 6.86 6.41 -1.71
C SER A 134 8.19 6.34 -2.46
N ASN A 135 8.56 5.16 -2.94
CA ASN A 135 9.85 4.90 -3.60
C ASN A 135 9.88 5.27 -5.10
N HIS A 136 8.86 5.97 -5.59
CA HIS A 136 8.65 6.26 -7.02
C HIS A 136 9.75 7.11 -7.68
N ASN A 137 10.56 7.82 -6.90
CA ASN A 137 11.71 8.58 -7.38
C ASN A 137 13.03 7.81 -7.33
N HIS A 138 13.03 6.57 -6.82
CA HIS A 138 14.22 5.73 -6.82
C HIS A 138 14.62 5.32 -8.24
N ILE A 139 15.93 5.15 -8.49
CA ILE A 139 16.46 4.80 -9.82
C ILE A 139 15.78 3.55 -10.42
N SER A 140 15.43 2.56 -9.59
CA SER A 140 14.73 1.36 -10.05
C SER A 140 13.36 1.67 -10.70
N HIS A 141 12.66 2.70 -10.20
CA HIS A 141 11.38 3.15 -10.76
C HIS A 141 11.56 4.02 -11.99
N GLN A 142 12.64 4.79 -12.06
CA GLN A 142 12.99 5.57 -13.25
C GLN A 142 13.31 4.64 -14.42
N ILE A 143 14.17 3.63 -14.19
CA ILE A 143 14.59 2.67 -15.21
C ILE A 143 13.41 1.97 -15.89
N TYR A 144 12.46 1.43 -15.15
CA TYR A 144 11.34 0.73 -15.78
C TYR A 144 10.39 1.69 -16.53
N ARG A 145 10.20 2.92 -16.04
CA ARG A 145 9.40 3.93 -16.75
C ARG A 145 10.07 4.38 -18.04
N GLU A 146 11.38 4.63 -18.01
CA GLU A 146 12.15 4.95 -19.21
C GLU A 146 12.07 3.81 -20.23
N THR A 147 12.30 2.57 -19.79
CA THR A 147 12.20 1.39 -20.64
C THR A 147 10.81 1.24 -21.25
N ALA A 148 9.74 1.49 -20.50
CA ALA A 148 8.38 1.48 -21.00
C ALA A 148 8.11 2.58 -22.05
N GLY A 149 8.88 3.67 -22.02
CA GLY A 149 8.84 4.76 -23.01
C GLY A 149 9.66 4.53 -24.27
N GLU A 150 10.49 3.49 -24.33
CA GLU A 150 11.34 3.15 -25.46
C GLU A 150 10.67 2.12 -26.40
N GLU A 151 11.03 2.12 -27.69
CA GLU A 151 10.59 1.06 -28.61
C GLU A 151 11.38 -0.23 -28.35
N PRO A 152 10.75 -1.40 -28.48
CA PRO A 152 9.39 -1.63 -28.98
C PRO A 152 8.29 -1.49 -27.90
N PHE A 153 8.65 -1.36 -26.62
CA PHE A 153 7.72 -1.42 -25.49
C PHE A 153 6.69 -0.30 -25.50
N ARG A 154 7.08 0.91 -25.89
CA ARG A 154 6.16 2.03 -26.03
C ARG A 154 4.98 1.71 -26.94
N SER A 155 5.26 1.09 -28.09
CA SER A 155 4.23 0.67 -29.05
C SER A 155 3.37 -0.47 -28.47
N VAL A 156 3.97 -1.49 -27.88
CA VAL A 156 3.28 -2.63 -27.25
C VAL A 156 2.38 -2.16 -26.12
N LEU A 157 2.87 -1.28 -25.25
CA LEU A 157 2.15 -0.70 -24.12
C LEU A 157 1.16 0.39 -24.55
N LYS A 158 1.12 0.78 -25.84
CA LYS A 158 0.30 1.88 -26.36
C LYS A 158 0.50 3.18 -25.56
N GLY A 159 1.75 3.46 -25.19
CA GLY A 159 2.12 4.62 -24.39
C GLY A 159 1.71 4.56 -22.91
N PHE A 160 1.24 3.41 -22.41
CA PHE A 160 0.90 3.26 -21.01
C PHE A 160 2.12 3.49 -20.12
N GLN A 161 2.00 4.43 -19.20
CA GLN A 161 2.92 4.65 -18.10
C GLN A 161 2.12 4.85 -16.83
N ARG A 162 2.58 4.22 -15.75
CA ARG A 162 1.97 4.40 -14.43
C ARG A 162 2.82 5.31 -13.57
N TYR A 163 2.22 6.41 -13.15
CA TYR A 163 2.77 7.27 -12.12
C TYR A 163 2.12 6.92 -10.78
N ALA A 164 2.92 6.92 -9.71
CA ALA A 164 2.37 6.70 -8.38
C ALA A 164 1.51 7.91 -7.98
N PRO A 165 0.28 7.70 -7.50
CA PRO A 165 -0.62 8.79 -7.08
C PRO A 165 -0.24 9.37 -5.70
N VAL A 166 0.90 8.94 -5.17
CA VAL A 166 1.38 9.30 -3.82
C VAL A 166 1.86 10.75 -3.82
N LEU A 167 1.27 11.54 -2.94
CA LEU A 167 1.60 12.95 -2.75
C LEU A 167 2.87 13.13 -1.92
N SER A 168 3.40 14.35 -1.89
CA SER A 168 4.46 14.74 -0.97
C SER A 168 3.94 14.73 0.48
N ILE A 169 4.85 14.67 1.45
CA ILE A 169 4.48 14.77 2.88
C ILE A 169 3.79 16.08 3.20
N ASP A 170 4.23 17.17 2.57
CA ASP A 170 3.65 18.51 2.75
C ASP A 170 2.24 18.57 2.17
N ASP A 171 2.00 17.99 0.99
CA ASP A 171 0.68 17.96 0.35
C ASP A 171 -0.32 17.14 1.17
N TYR A 172 0.09 15.97 1.71
CA TYR A 172 -0.77 15.22 2.63
C TYR A 172 -1.11 16.01 3.89
N ALA A 173 -0.13 16.73 4.46
CA ALA A 173 -0.37 17.54 5.65
C ALA A 173 -1.34 18.68 5.37
N HIS A 174 -1.18 19.41 4.26
CA HIS A 174 -2.11 20.45 3.83
C HIS A 174 -3.51 19.90 3.57
N LEU A 175 -3.61 18.78 2.87
CA LEU A 175 -4.88 18.15 2.55
C LEU A 175 -5.68 17.76 3.81
N LEU A 176 -4.99 17.22 4.83
CA LEU A 176 -5.61 16.88 6.12
C LEU A 176 -5.99 18.14 6.90
N PHE A 177 -5.16 19.19 6.86
CA PHE A 177 -5.47 20.48 7.46
C PHE A 177 -6.72 21.10 6.83
N ASP A 178 -6.82 21.10 5.51
CA ASP A 178 -7.98 21.63 4.77
C ASP A 178 -9.27 20.83 5.06
N CYS A 179 -9.13 19.56 5.42
CA CYS A 179 -10.24 18.75 5.93
C CYS A 179 -10.71 19.14 7.35
N GLY A 180 -10.00 20.03 8.03
CA GLY A 180 -10.27 20.39 9.43
C GLY A 180 -9.83 19.31 10.41
N ALA A 181 -8.78 18.54 10.06
CA ALA A 181 -8.25 17.50 10.92
C ALA A 181 -7.43 18.06 12.07
N GLU A 182 -7.42 17.32 13.18
CA GLU A 182 -6.57 17.56 14.35
C GLU A 182 -5.51 16.45 14.48
N ASN A 183 -4.46 16.71 15.27
CA ASN A 183 -3.39 15.74 15.54
C ASN A 183 -2.79 15.17 14.25
N ILE A 184 -2.53 16.06 13.30
CA ILE A 184 -1.96 15.69 11.99
C ILE A 184 -0.51 15.26 12.19
N ILE A 185 -0.19 14.04 11.80
CA ILE A 185 1.16 13.47 11.76
C ILE A 185 1.41 13.00 10.34
N VAL A 186 2.43 13.52 9.67
CA VAL A 186 2.87 13.06 8.35
C VAL A 186 4.39 12.96 8.35
N PHE A 187 4.93 11.84 7.92
CA PHE A 187 6.37 11.64 7.81
C PHE A 187 6.73 10.59 6.77
N GLU A 188 7.97 10.61 6.33
CA GLU A 188 8.56 9.57 5.50
C GLU A 188 9.60 8.78 6.30
N LYS A 189 9.57 7.45 6.20
CA LYS A 189 10.56 6.55 6.80
C LYS A 189 11.27 5.75 5.72
N VAL A 190 12.59 5.66 5.85
CA VAL A 190 13.43 4.80 5.01
C VAL A 190 13.64 3.46 5.71
N TYR A 191 13.26 2.37 5.02
CA TYR A 191 13.59 1.02 5.42
C TYR A 191 14.85 0.60 4.67
N ALA A 192 15.91 0.32 5.43
CA ALA A 192 17.21 -0.07 4.90
C ALA A 192 17.19 -1.55 4.50
N HIS A 193 16.88 -1.84 3.23
CA HIS A 193 17.01 -3.19 2.72
C HIS A 193 18.41 -3.39 2.14
N VAL A 194 19.00 -4.53 2.42
CA VAL A 194 20.25 -4.98 1.82
C VAL A 194 19.93 -6.21 0.99
N LEU A 195 19.99 -6.06 -0.32
CA LEU A 195 19.69 -7.12 -1.28
C LEU A 195 20.98 -7.69 -1.85
N GLU A 196 20.94 -8.93 -2.31
CA GLU A 196 22.11 -9.64 -2.80
C GLU A 196 22.79 -8.89 -3.95
N ASP A 197 21.99 -8.41 -4.91
CA ASP A 197 22.44 -7.67 -6.09
C ASP A 197 21.30 -6.85 -6.71
N SER A 198 21.57 -6.23 -7.85
CA SER A 198 20.58 -5.48 -8.62
C SER A 198 19.48 -6.34 -9.22
N ASP A 199 19.71 -7.63 -9.47
CA ASP A 199 18.67 -8.55 -9.96
C ASP A 199 17.62 -8.80 -8.87
N ALA A 200 18.03 -8.86 -7.61
CA ALA A 200 17.11 -8.94 -6.47
C ALA A 200 16.24 -7.68 -6.34
N VAL A 201 16.76 -6.49 -6.72
CA VAL A 201 15.93 -5.27 -6.82
C VAL A 201 14.88 -5.41 -7.92
N VAL A 202 15.24 -5.95 -9.08
CA VAL A 202 14.29 -6.20 -10.19
C VAL A 202 13.24 -7.21 -9.76
N GLU A 203 13.62 -8.26 -9.04
CA GLU A 203 12.68 -9.24 -8.48
C GLU A 203 11.69 -8.57 -7.50
N TRP A 204 12.18 -7.70 -6.63
CA TRP A 204 11.34 -6.92 -5.71
C TRP A 204 10.27 -6.11 -6.44
N ILE A 205 10.65 -5.30 -7.44
CA ILE A 205 9.71 -4.46 -8.19
C ILE A 205 8.80 -5.26 -9.11
N SER A 206 9.22 -6.45 -9.58
CA SER A 206 8.40 -7.30 -10.44
C SER A 206 7.13 -7.82 -9.77
N GLY A 207 7.20 -8.08 -8.46
CA GLY A 207 6.05 -8.49 -7.65
C GLY A 207 5.13 -7.33 -7.25
N THR A 208 5.44 -6.10 -7.66
CA THR A 208 4.68 -4.90 -7.24
C THR A 208 4.50 -3.91 -8.40
N ALA A 209 5.43 -3.00 -8.59
CA ALA A 209 5.32 -1.88 -9.52
C ALA A 209 5.18 -2.31 -10.99
N LEU A 210 5.75 -3.47 -11.38
CA LEU A 210 5.70 -3.96 -12.77
C LEU A 210 4.44 -4.76 -13.10
N VAL A 211 3.63 -5.18 -12.12
CA VAL A 211 2.42 -5.97 -12.35
C VAL A 211 1.49 -5.34 -13.41
N PRO A 212 1.17 -4.04 -13.39
CA PRO A 212 0.31 -3.42 -14.40
C PRO A 212 0.91 -3.40 -15.82
N TYR A 213 2.24 -3.45 -15.93
CA TYR A 213 2.93 -3.55 -17.21
C TYR A 213 2.87 -4.98 -17.76
N PHE A 214 3.08 -5.99 -16.92
CA PHE A 214 3.03 -7.39 -17.31
C PHE A 214 1.69 -7.80 -17.90
N GLU A 215 0.59 -7.24 -17.41
CA GLU A 215 -0.75 -7.48 -17.97
C GLU A 215 -0.91 -7.00 -19.40
N ARG A 216 -0.07 -6.06 -19.85
CA ARG A 216 -0.14 -5.41 -21.17
C ARG A 216 0.94 -5.87 -22.14
N LEU A 217 2.08 -6.35 -21.62
CA LEU A 217 3.24 -6.72 -22.42
C LEU A 217 3.06 -8.06 -23.18
N GLY A 218 2.22 -8.97 -22.68
CA GLY A 218 2.02 -10.28 -23.28
C GLY A 218 3.35 -11.03 -23.46
N GLU A 219 3.66 -11.42 -24.68
CA GLU A 219 4.89 -12.14 -25.04
C GLU A 219 6.18 -11.31 -24.90
N HIS A 220 6.09 -9.98 -24.88
CA HIS A 220 7.24 -9.08 -24.71
C HIS A 220 7.70 -8.94 -23.24
N LYS A 221 7.05 -9.63 -22.29
CA LYS A 221 7.36 -9.51 -20.85
C LYS A 221 8.82 -9.87 -20.54
N GLU A 222 9.30 -10.98 -21.07
CA GLU A 222 10.67 -11.46 -20.79
C GLU A 222 11.73 -10.52 -21.39
N GLU A 223 11.51 -10.03 -22.61
CA GLU A 223 12.36 -9.03 -23.24
C GLU A 223 12.42 -7.73 -22.44
N PHE A 224 11.26 -7.24 -21.97
CA PHE A 224 11.17 -6.07 -21.11
C PHE A 224 11.95 -6.25 -19.81
N MET A 225 11.80 -7.40 -19.17
CA MET A 225 12.51 -7.74 -17.95
C MET A 225 14.02 -7.79 -18.13
N GLU A 226 14.50 -8.35 -19.27
CA GLU A 226 15.94 -8.44 -19.54
C GLU A 226 16.57 -7.07 -19.78
N VAL A 227 15.86 -6.17 -20.48
CA VAL A 227 16.31 -4.78 -20.66
C VAL A 227 16.38 -4.06 -19.30
N ILE A 228 15.37 -4.24 -18.43
CA ILE A 228 15.39 -3.66 -17.07
C ILE A 228 16.56 -4.22 -16.26
N ARG A 229 16.82 -5.54 -16.29
CA ARG A 229 17.96 -6.15 -15.57
C ARG A 229 19.28 -5.56 -16.05
N SER A 230 19.46 -5.48 -17.37
CA SER A 230 20.68 -4.91 -17.96
C SER A 230 20.94 -3.47 -17.50
N LYS A 231 19.90 -2.62 -17.54
CA LYS A 231 19.99 -1.23 -17.10
C LYS A 231 20.21 -1.14 -15.57
N MET A 232 19.57 -2.02 -14.82
CA MET A 232 19.71 -2.06 -13.36
C MET A 232 21.13 -2.45 -12.94
N ARG A 233 21.72 -3.48 -13.56
CA ARG A 233 23.11 -3.87 -13.32
C ARG A 233 24.10 -2.75 -13.65
N ALA A 234 23.81 -1.95 -14.68
CA ALA A 234 24.63 -0.78 -15.03
C ALA A 234 24.49 0.36 -14.01
N ALA A 235 23.28 0.58 -13.49
CA ALA A 235 23.01 1.69 -12.58
C ALA A 235 23.32 1.35 -11.10
N MET A 236 23.31 0.08 -10.74
CA MET A 236 23.54 -0.41 -9.36
C MET A 236 24.48 -1.63 -9.42
N PRO A 237 25.78 -1.42 -9.74
CA PRO A 237 26.75 -2.52 -9.96
C PRO A 237 27.25 -3.18 -8.67
N GLU A 238 26.94 -2.63 -7.51
CA GLU A 238 27.39 -3.14 -6.22
C GLU A 238 26.74 -4.46 -5.84
N SER A 239 27.43 -5.29 -5.06
CA SER A 239 26.92 -6.48 -4.41
C SER A 239 27.58 -6.59 -3.03
N PRO A 240 26.79 -6.57 -1.94
CA PRO A 240 25.34 -6.37 -1.88
C PRO A 240 24.89 -4.96 -2.25
N VAL A 241 23.62 -4.84 -2.68
CA VAL A 241 22.98 -3.56 -2.99
C VAL A 241 22.26 -3.01 -1.77
N PHE A 242 22.54 -1.77 -1.40
CA PHE A 242 21.73 -1.04 -0.44
C PHE A 242 20.49 -0.47 -1.16
N TYR A 243 19.30 -0.92 -0.77
CA TYR A 243 18.02 -0.52 -1.34
C TYR A 243 17.20 0.28 -0.31
N PRO A 244 17.32 1.62 -0.28
CA PRO A 244 16.56 2.47 0.65
C PRO A 244 15.10 2.51 0.20
N PHE A 245 14.24 1.75 0.86
CA PHE A 245 12.83 1.70 0.52
C PHE A 245 12.05 2.70 1.35
N ARG A 246 11.51 3.73 0.70
CA ARG A 246 10.79 4.81 1.34
C ARG A 246 9.32 4.51 1.47
N ARG A 247 8.73 4.91 2.59
CA ARG A 247 7.30 4.83 2.85
C ARG A 247 6.81 6.09 3.53
N THR A 248 5.72 6.62 3.03
CA THR A 248 5.02 7.76 3.64
C THR A 248 3.94 7.26 4.56
N PHE A 249 3.88 7.86 5.74
CA PHE A 249 2.90 7.61 6.78
C PHE A 249 2.13 8.89 7.05
N PHE A 250 0.83 8.76 7.25
CA PHE A 250 0.05 9.84 7.82
C PHE A 250 -1.05 9.33 8.74
N SER A 251 -1.32 10.12 9.76
CA SER A 251 -2.43 9.92 10.67
C SER A 251 -3.04 11.27 11.04
N ALA A 252 -4.35 11.31 11.20
CA ALA A 252 -5.08 12.50 11.64
C ALA A 252 -6.40 12.12 12.30
N ARG A 253 -6.93 13.01 13.13
CA ARG A 253 -8.21 12.82 13.80
C ARG A 253 -9.27 13.82 13.30
N LYS A 254 -10.49 13.35 13.24
CA LYS A 254 -11.65 14.21 13.07
C LYS A 254 -12.02 14.80 14.44
N PRO A 255 -12.24 16.11 14.58
CA PRO A 255 -12.64 16.72 15.83
C PRO A 255 -13.83 16.00 16.48
N SER A 256 -13.80 15.89 17.79
CA SER A 256 -14.97 15.47 18.57
C SER A 256 -16.01 16.59 18.53
N VAL A 257 -17.30 16.25 18.50
CA VAL A 257 -18.34 17.25 18.72
C VAL A 257 -18.19 17.72 20.17
N VAL A 258 -17.87 19.00 20.35
CA VAL A 258 -17.92 19.61 21.70
C VAL A 258 -19.40 19.82 22.00
N GLU A 259 -19.92 19.07 22.97
CA GLU A 259 -21.27 19.33 23.54
C GLU A 259 -21.32 20.67 24.27
#